data_af35ee30bdac06017c12a840251492c4
#
_entry.id   af35ee30bdac06017c12a840251492c4
#
_cell.length_a   1.000
_cell.length_b   1.000
_cell.length_c   1.000
_cell.angle_alpha   90.00
_cell.angle_beta   90.00
_cell.angle_gamma   90.00
#
_symmetry.space_group_name_H-M   'P 1'
#
loop_
_entity.id
_entity.type
_entity.pdbx_description
1 polymer ?
#
loop_
_entity_poly.entity_id
_entity_poly.type
_entity_poly.pdbx_seq_one_letter_code
_entity_poly.pdbx_strand_id
1 'polypeptide(L)'
;DVIKRCSKIFTEILVGVVVNPSKESLFSREARSSMLEAIFKDYKNIKVMSFEGLLVDFASKNSVDAIVKGLRAMTDFDYEFQMAQANSTLAGFETIFIPSSPEFGYLSSSMVKEIHSFGGDVTSLVPPEVLKRLNNE
;
A
#
# COMPACT_ATOMS: atom_id res chain seq x y z
N ASP A 1 -1.63 -7.39 5.19
CA ASP A 1 -1.20 -7.47 6.59
C ASP A 1 -1.32 -6.11 7.26
N VAL A 2 -0.46 -5.13 6.96
CA VAL A 2 -0.38 -3.84 7.67
C VAL A 2 -1.74 -3.14 7.74
N ILE A 3 -2.46 -2.98 6.63
CA ILE A 3 -3.78 -2.31 6.61
C ILE A 3 -4.79 -3.02 7.53
N LYS A 4 -4.84 -4.35 7.51
CA LYS A 4 -5.72 -5.13 8.40
C LYS A 4 -5.37 -4.97 9.87
N ARG A 5 -4.08 -4.81 10.19
CA ARG A 5 -3.63 -4.55 11.57
C ARG A 5 -3.97 -3.12 11.99
N CYS A 6 -3.77 -2.16 11.10
CA CYS A 6 -4.16 -0.76 11.32
C CYS A 6 -5.66 -0.60 11.58
N SER A 7 -6.53 -1.40 10.94
CA SER A 7 -7.98 -1.31 11.14
C SER A 7 -8.44 -1.64 12.57
N LYS A 8 -7.56 -2.27 13.36
CA LYS A 8 -7.81 -2.55 14.78
C LYS A 8 -7.29 -1.43 15.71
N ILE A 9 -6.48 -0.52 15.19
CA ILE A 9 -5.81 0.53 15.96
C ILE A 9 -6.48 1.89 15.71
N PHE A 10 -6.84 2.17 14.47
CA PHE A 10 -7.36 3.46 14.04
C PHE A 10 -8.87 3.39 13.79
N THR A 11 -9.56 4.49 14.09
CA THR A 11 -11.02 4.62 13.90
C THR A 11 -11.40 4.57 12.44
N GLU A 12 -10.59 5.20 11.57
CA GLU A 12 -10.78 5.23 10.12
C GLU A 12 -9.42 5.11 9.43
N ILE A 13 -9.40 4.39 8.31
CA ILE A 13 -8.22 4.24 7.46
C ILE A 13 -8.57 4.65 6.05
N LEU A 14 -7.76 5.54 5.51
CA LEU A 14 -7.81 5.92 4.12
C LEU A 14 -6.63 5.31 3.37
N VAL A 15 -6.90 4.35 2.49
CA VAL A 15 -5.89 3.72 1.64
C VAL A 15 -5.74 4.52 0.36
N GLY A 16 -4.65 5.26 0.25
CA GLY A 16 -4.33 6.08 -0.92
C GLY A 16 -3.67 5.26 -2.04
N VAL A 17 -4.30 5.21 -3.21
CA VAL A 17 -3.74 4.58 -4.42
C VAL A 17 -3.19 5.66 -5.34
N VAL A 18 -1.88 5.77 -5.42
CA VAL A 18 -1.19 6.79 -6.21
C VAL A 18 -0.58 6.22 -7.50
N VAL A 19 -0.53 7.03 -8.54
CA VAL A 19 0.33 6.79 -9.70
C VAL A 19 1.72 7.30 -9.37
N ASN A 20 2.69 6.39 -9.30
CA ASN A 20 4.09 6.76 -9.20
C ASN A 20 4.71 6.77 -10.61
N PRO A 21 5.06 7.95 -11.18
CA PRO A 21 5.61 8.04 -12.53
C PRO A 21 6.94 7.31 -12.73
N SER A 22 7.68 7.09 -11.62
CA SER A 22 8.99 6.41 -11.65
C SER A 22 8.90 4.89 -11.56
N LYS A 23 7.68 4.32 -11.40
CA LYS A 23 7.47 2.87 -11.28
C LYS A 23 6.49 2.37 -12.33
N GLU A 24 6.95 1.42 -13.12
CA GLU A 24 6.09 0.65 -14.00
C GLU A 24 5.23 -0.31 -13.17
N SER A 25 3.92 -0.04 -13.14
CA SER A 25 2.94 -0.88 -12.45
C SER A 25 2.36 -1.89 -13.42
N LEU A 26 2.27 -3.16 -13.02
CA LEU A 26 1.61 -4.20 -13.83
C LEU A 26 0.12 -3.88 -14.03
N PHE A 27 -0.53 -3.37 -12.99
CA PHE A 27 -1.95 -3.03 -13.02
C PHE A 27 -2.18 -1.53 -13.09
N SER A 28 -3.23 -1.12 -13.82
CA SER A 28 -3.69 0.27 -13.83
C SER A 28 -4.09 0.75 -12.43
N ARG A 29 -4.18 2.06 -12.23
CA ARG A 29 -4.65 2.64 -10.97
C ARG A 29 -6.05 2.14 -10.60
N GLU A 30 -6.93 2.08 -11.57
CA GLU A 30 -8.32 1.62 -11.44
C GLU A 30 -8.37 0.14 -11.02
N ALA A 31 -7.56 -0.70 -11.65
CA ALA A 31 -7.45 -2.11 -11.29
C ALA A 31 -6.92 -2.30 -9.86
N ARG A 32 -5.90 -1.52 -9.46
CA ARG A 32 -5.36 -1.56 -8.09
C ARG A 32 -6.39 -1.11 -7.05
N SER A 33 -7.14 -0.04 -7.33
CA SER A 33 -8.21 0.43 -6.45
C SER A 33 -9.30 -0.62 -6.30
N SER A 34 -9.79 -1.18 -7.41
CA SER A 34 -10.82 -2.22 -7.42
C SER A 34 -10.42 -3.49 -6.66
N MET A 35 -9.16 -3.93 -6.78
CA MET A 35 -8.66 -5.07 -5.99
C MET A 35 -8.65 -4.76 -4.50
N LEU A 36 -8.19 -3.58 -4.10
CA LEU A 36 -8.18 -3.16 -2.69
C LEU A 36 -9.59 -3.03 -2.12
N GLU A 37 -10.53 -2.45 -2.87
CA GLU A 37 -11.95 -2.37 -2.48
C GLU A 37 -12.54 -3.76 -2.26
N ALA A 38 -12.25 -4.71 -3.15
CA ALA A 38 -12.72 -6.10 -3.02
C ALA A 38 -12.11 -6.80 -1.80
N ILE A 39 -10.78 -6.61 -1.54
CA ILE A 39 -10.09 -7.19 -0.38
C ILE A 39 -10.63 -6.65 0.95
N PHE A 40 -11.02 -5.37 0.99
CA PHE A 40 -11.43 -4.70 2.23
C PHE A 40 -12.94 -4.45 2.33
N LYS A 41 -13.76 -5.03 1.45
CA LYS A 41 -15.23 -4.83 1.38
C LYS A 41 -15.96 -5.02 2.72
N ASP A 42 -15.46 -5.93 3.57
CA ASP A 42 -16.08 -6.26 4.85
C ASP A 42 -15.56 -5.39 6.02
N TYR A 43 -14.62 -4.47 5.76
CA TYR A 43 -14.05 -3.56 6.74
C TYR A 43 -14.75 -2.21 6.70
N LYS A 44 -15.57 -1.93 7.71
CA LYS A 44 -16.39 -0.70 7.77
C LYS A 44 -15.58 0.58 7.93
N ASN A 45 -14.35 0.48 8.47
CA ASN A 45 -13.47 1.60 8.75
C ASN A 45 -12.30 1.74 7.76
N ILE A 46 -12.33 1.02 6.64
CA ILE A 46 -11.33 1.15 5.56
C ILE A 46 -12.00 1.73 4.32
N LYS A 47 -11.45 2.82 3.81
CA LYS A 47 -11.84 3.44 2.54
C LYS A 47 -10.64 3.40 1.59
N VAL A 48 -10.90 3.11 0.32
CA VAL A 48 -9.88 3.16 -0.75
C VAL A 48 -10.15 4.38 -1.62
N MET A 49 -9.12 5.18 -1.85
CA MET A 49 -9.22 6.35 -2.73
C MET A 49 -7.97 6.46 -3.60
N SER A 50 -8.16 6.74 -4.86
CA SER A 50 -7.05 7.08 -5.76
C SER A 50 -6.77 8.59 -5.74
N PHE A 51 -5.50 8.95 -5.91
CA PHE A 51 -5.09 10.34 -5.98
C PHE A 51 -3.90 10.54 -6.93
N GLU A 52 -3.67 11.78 -7.29
CA GLU A 52 -2.51 12.25 -8.04
C GLU A 52 -1.82 13.38 -7.28
N GLY A 53 -0.51 13.53 -7.48
CA GLY A 53 0.28 14.56 -6.81
C GLY A 53 0.86 14.13 -5.47
N LEU A 54 1.06 15.10 -4.58
CA LEU A 54 1.72 14.86 -3.31
C LEU A 54 0.80 14.16 -2.30
N LEU A 55 1.39 13.23 -1.55
CA LEU A 55 0.69 12.53 -0.46
C LEU A 55 0.16 13.51 0.60
N VAL A 56 0.93 14.54 0.94
CA VAL A 56 0.54 15.52 1.95
C VAL A 56 -0.65 16.38 1.51
N ASP A 57 -0.79 16.70 0.23
CA ASP A 57 -1.95 17.41 -0.30
C ASP A 57 -3.21 16.55 -0.22
N PHE A 58 -3.08 15.27 -0.57
CA PHE A 58 -4.16 14.30 -0.44
C PHE A 58 -4.57 14.10 1.02
N ALA A 59 -3.60 13.96 1.93
CA ALA A 59 -3.84 13.82 3.36
C ALA A 59 -4.56 15.05 3.95
N SER A 60 -4.11 16.25 3.59
CA SER A 60 -4.73 17.52 4.04
C SER A 60 -6.17 17.65 3.54
N LYS A 61 -6.43 17.35 2.27
CA LYS A 61 -7.79 17.41 1.68
C LYS A 61 -8.78 16.46 2.35
N ASN A 62 -8.29 15.36 2.90
CA ASN A 62 -9.12 14.32 3.52
C ASN A 62 -9.07 14.35 5.06
N SER A 63 -8.52 15.40 5.66
CA SER A 63 -8.44 15.58 7.12
C SER A 63 -7.79 14.38 7.82
N VAL A 64 -6.69 13.86 7.25
CA VAL A 64 -5.92 12.76 7.80
C VAL A 64 -5.10 13.26 8.99
N ASP A 65 -5.11 12.51 10.11
CA ASP A 65 -4.35 12.89 11.32
C ASP A 65 -2.87 12.46 11.25
N ALA A 66 -2.59 11.31 10.63
CA ALA A 66 -1.23 10.77 10.49
C ALA A 66 -1.09 9.89 9.25
N ILE A 67 0.14 9.77 8.76
CA ILE A 67 0.50 8.87 7.66
C ILE A 67 1.03 7.56 8.24
N VAL A 68 0.55 6.42 7.76
CA VAL A 68 1.06 5.11 8.16
C VAL A 68 1.88 4.51 7.03
N LYS A 69 3.06 3.99 7.35
CA LYS A 69 3.95 3.29 6.43
C LYS A 69 4.31 1.91 6.97
N GLY A 70 4.11 0.89 6.13
CA GLY A 70 4.59 -0.46 6.41
C GLY A 70 6.08 -0.59 6.11
N LEU A 71 6.82 -1.27 6.98
CA LEU A 71 8.25 -1.56 6.81
C LEU A 71 8.46 -3.07 6.75
N ARG A 72 9.18 -3.55 5.73
CA ARG A 72 9.55 -4.96 5.55
C ARG A 72 11.00 -5.23 5.98
N ALA A 73 11.90 -4.32 5.61
CA ALA A 73 13.33 -4.44 5.84
C ALA A 73 13.94 -3.07 6.15
N MET A 74 15.19 -3.08 6.65
CA MET A 74 15.94 -1.85 6.95
C MET A 74 16.15 -0.98 5.71
N THR A 75 16.27 -1.58 4.53
CA THR A 75 16.38 -0.85 3.25
C THR A 75 15.13 -0.04 2.91
N ASP A 76 13.94 -0.47 3.34
CA ASP A 76 12.72 0.31 3.19
C ASP A 76 12.75 1.52 4.15
N PHE A 77 13.32 1.35 5.34
CA PHE A 77 13.32 2.37 6.39
C PHE A 77 14.05 3.64 5.96
N ASP A 78 15.22 3.55 5.37
CA ASP A 78 16.00 4.73 4.99
C ASP A 78 15.21 5.65 4.05
N TYR A 79 14.58 5.09 3.03
CA TYR A 79 13.76 5.86 2.10
C TYR A 79 12.49 6.41 2.77
N GLU A 80 11.76 5.58 3.49
CA GLU A 80 10.50 5.98 4.13
C GLU A 80 10.74 6.99 5.26
N PHE A 81 11.88 6.93 5.95
CA PHE A 81 12.27 7.90 6.96
C PHE A 81 12.55 9.28 6.36
N GLN A 82 13.29 9.35 5.23
CA GLN A 82 13.50 10.60 4.51
C GLN A 82 12.18 11.20 4.03
N MET A 83 11.27 10.38 3.51
CA MET A 83 9.95 10.81 3.09
C MET A 83 9.09 11.31 4.27
N ALA A 84 9.20 10.67 5.44
CA ALA A 84 8.51 11.11 6.65
C ALA A 84 8.96 12.51 7.08
N GLN A 85 10.28 12.77 7.07
CA GLN A 85 10.85 14.07 7.37
C GLN A 85 10.39 15.13 6.36
N ALA A 86 10.36 14.79 5.07
CA ALA A 86 9.85 15.68 4.03
C ALA A 86 8.36 15.99 4.22
N ASN A 87 7.52 15.00 4.50
CA ASN A 87 6.09 15.19 4.76
C ASN A 87 5.83 16.05 6.00
N SER A 88 6.61 15.87 7.06
CA SER A 88 6.53 16.69 8.26
C SER A 88 6.92 18.14 7.96
N THR A 89 8.00 18.36 7.21
CA THR A 89 8.45 19.70 6.81
C THR A 89 7.45 20.42 5.89
N LEU A 90 6.87 19.69 4.94
CA LEU A 90 5.96 20.27 3.93
C LEU A 90 4.58 20.62 4.50
N ALA A 91 4.04 19.81 5.40
CA ALA A 91 2.66 19.95 5.85
C ALA A 91 2.39 19.54 7.30
N GLY A 92 3.43 19.28 8.10
CA GLY A 92 3.30 18.97 9.53
C GLY A 92 2.75 17.58 9.85
N PHE A 93 2.70 16.64 8.86
CA PHE A 93 2.20 15.30 9.11
C PHE A 93 3.22 14.43 9.83
N GLU A 94 2.76 13.78 10.90
CA GLU A 94 3.50 12.71 11.55
C GLU A 94 3.37 11.40 10.75
N THR A 95 4.43 10.60 10.76
CA THR A 95 4.45 9.28 10.11
C THR A 95 4.65 8.18 11.16
N ILE A 96 3.76 7.20 11.14
CA ILE A 96 3.80 6.02 11.99
C ILE A 96 4.32 4.85 11.18
N PHE A 97 5.42 4.24 11.63
CA PHE A 97 5.99 3.06 10.99
C PHE A 97 5.49 1.78 11.66
N ILE A 98 4.95 0.86 10.86
CA ILE A 98 4.47 -0.44 11.33
C ILE A 98 5.27 -1.54 10.62
N PRO A 99 6.03 -2.36 11.35
CA PRO A 99 6.71 -3.50 10.75
C PRO A 99 5.70 -4.49 10.16
N SER A 100 5.99 -5.01 8.98
CA SER A 100 5.22 -6.14 8.43
C SER A 100 5.38 -7.38 9.31
N SER A 101 4.39 -8.28 9.28
CA SER A 101 4.55 -9.59 9.91
C SER A 101 5.70 -10.35 9.26
N PRO A 102 6.46 -11.17 10.05
CA PRO A 102 7.63 -11.88 9.54
C PRO A 102 7.35 -12.74 8.30
N GLU A 103 6.15 -13.30 8.22
CA GLU A 103 5.70 -14.11 7.07
C GLU A 103 5.60 -13.33 5.75
N PHE A 104 5.50 -11.99 5.80
CA PHE A 104 5.43 -11.11 4.62
C PHE A 104 6.70 -10.26 4.42
N GLY A 105 7.67 -10.36 5.32
CA GLY A 105 8.86 -9.52 5.31
C GLY A 105 9.71 -9.66 4.05
N TYR A 106 9.73 -10.83 3.45
CA TYR A 106 10.48 -11.12 2.22
C TYR A 106 9.71 -10.77 0.94
N LEU A 107 8.39 -10.60 1.01
CA LEU A 107 7.56 -10.39 -0.17
C LEU A 107 7.74 -8.98 -0.76
N SER A 108 7.87 -8.92 -2.06
CA SER A 108 7.80 -7.68 -2.84
C SER A 108 6.97 -7.87 -4.11
N SER A 109 6.39 -6.79 -4.60
CA SER A 109 5.65 -6.84 -5.88
C SER A 109 6.54 -7.23 -7.05
N SER A 110 7.83 -6.83 -7.04
CA SER A 110 8.79 -7.21 -8.07
C SER A 110 9.03 -8.71 -8.09
N MET A 111 9.25 -9.33 -6.91
CA MET A 111 9.45 -10.77 -6.79
C MET A 111 8.20 -11.56 -7.24
N VAL A 112 7.00 -11.13 -6.84
CA VAL A 112 5.76 -11.78 -7.27
C VAL A 112 5.60 -11.70 -8.79
N LYS A 113 5.85 -10.54 -9.39
CA LYS A 113 5.81 -10.37 -10.85
C LYS A 113 6.81 -11.27 -11.56
N GLU A 114 8.03 -11.35 -11.06
CA GLU A 114 9.08 -12.19 -11.61
C GLU A 114 8.71 -13.67 -11.58
N ILE A 115 8.30 -14.19 -10.41
CA ILE A 115 7.86 -15.60 -10.26
C ILE A 115 6.71 -15.89 -11.23
N HIS A 116 5.70 -15.01 -11.28
CA HIS A 116 4.55 -15.19 -12.17
C HIS A 116 4.95 -15.17 -13.65
N SER A 117 5.85 -14.29 -14.08
CA SER A 117 6.31 -14.18 -15.47
C SER A 117 7.04 -15.44 -15.96
N PHE A 118 7.66 -16.19 -15.05
CA PHE A 118 8.29 -17.49 -15.33
C PHE A 118 7.34 -18.68 -15.13
N GLY A 119 6.04 -18.44 -14.94
CA GLY A 119 5.04 -19.50 -14.77
C GLY A 119 5.05 -20.14 -13.37
N GLY A 120 5.69 -19.52 -12.39
CA GLY A 120 5.71 -19.99 -11.01
C GLY A 120 4.37 -19.74 -10.30
N ASP A 121 4.05 -20.60 -9.34
CA ASP A 121 2.82 -20.48 -8.53
C ASP A 121 2.96 -19.37 -7.50
N VAL A 122 2.10 -18.36 -7.58
CA VAL A 122 2.02 -17.22 -6.65
C VAL A 122 0.78 -17.26 -5.76
N THR A 123 0.03 -18.35 -5.76
CA THR A 123 -1.26 -18.49 -5.05
C THR A 123 -1.14 -18.19 -3.55
N SER A 124 -0.06 -18.62 -2.91
CA SER A 124 0.19 -18.37 -1.48
C SER A 124 0.79 -16.99 -1.19
N LEU A 125 1.21 -16.25 -2.22
CA LEU A 125 1.94 -14.99 -2.08
C LEU A 125 1.04 -13.75 -2.20
N VAL A 126 -0.15 -13.90 -2.78
CA VAL A 126 -1.06 -12.79 -3.06
C VAL A 126 -2.50 -13.11 -2.63
N PRO A 127 -3.33 -12.09 -2.34
CA PRO A 127 -4.76 -12.29 -2.12
C PRO A 127 -5.46 -12.88 -3.36
N PRO A 128 -6.56 -13.64 -3.16
CA PRO A 128 -7.32 -14.24 -4.27
C PRO A 128 -7.76 -13.24 -5.34
N GLU A 129 -8.08 -12.00 -4.95
CA GLU A 129 -8.49 -10.92 -5.85
C GLU A 129 -7.35 -10.51 -6.79
N VAL A 130 -6.11 -10.50 -6.28
CA VAL A 130 -4.91 -10.22 -7.07
C VAL A 130 -4.58 -11.40 -7.98
N LEU A 131 -4.64 -12.64 -7.45
CA LEU A 131 -4.39 -13.86 -8.23
C LEU A 131 -5.33 -13.96 -9.43
N LYS A 132 -6.63 -13.71 -9.20
CA LYS A 132 -7.63 -13.71 -10.27
C LYS A 132 -7.30 -12.71 -11.38
N ARG A 133 -6.74 -11.57 -11.01
CA ARG A 133 -6.37 -10.54 -11.99
C ARG A 133 -5.10 -10.92 -12.75
N LEU A 134 -4.09 -11.47 -12.06
CA LEU A 134 -2.86 -11.97 -12.68
C LEU A 134 -3.12 -13.04 -13.75
N ASN A 135 -4.07 -13.93 -13.50
CA ASN A 135 -4.41 -15.02 -14.44
C ASN A 135 -5.27 -14.57 -15.63
N ASN A 136 -5.76 -13.34 -15.65
CA ASN A 136 -6.61 -12.80 -16.72
C ASN A 136 -5.88 -11.77 -17.62
N GLU A 137 -4.63 -11.48 -17.34
CA GLU A 137 -3.72 -10.67 -18.17
C GLU A 137 -2.76 -11.57 -18.97
#